data_0981fe0fea1659fe88f3d582016c2494
#
_entry.id   0981fe0fea1659fe88f3d582016c2494
#
_cell.length_a   1.000
_cell.length_b   1.000
_cell.length_c   1.000
_cell.angle_alpha   90.00
_cell.angle_beta   90.00
_cell.angle_gamma   90.00
#
_symmetry.space_group_name_H-M   'P 1'
#
loop_
_entity.id
_entity.type
_entity.pdbx_description
1 polymer ?
#
loop_
_entity_poly.entity_id
_entity_poly.type
_entity_poly.pdbx_seq_one_letter_code
_entity_poly.pdbx_strand_id
1 'polypeptide(L)'
;MDNVSFSGSALAQAEWTNHRLMFVTAPLQEPLHISGIPSITIRLASSKPAANLSIWLVSLPWTEGRNSRITNNIINRGWADPQNYKSLTDGELLEPGRFYDMTFNLQPDDQIIPAGQQIGLMIFSSDRDFTLWPEPGTELTVDLDGTQLVIPVVGGANQFAKSVK
;
A
#
# COMPACT_ATOMS: atom_id res chain seq x y z
N MET A 1 14.31 12.97 10.13
CA MET A 1 13.31 12.46 11.09
C MET A 1 13.12 10.99 10.79
N ASP A 2 13.21 10.15 11.80
CA ASP A 2 13.01 8.71 11.58
C ASP A 2 11.54 8.43 11.29
N ASN A 3 11.27 7.69 10.21
CA ASN A 3 9.93 7.29 9.79
C ASN A 3 9.18 6.47 10.86
N VAL A 4 9.88 5.86 11.79
CA VAL A 4 9.31 5.15 12.94
C VAL A 4 8.48 6.04 13.87
N SER A 5 8.61 7.36 13.77
CA SER A 5 7.85 8.33 14.57
C SER A 5 6.45 8.61 14.02
N PHE A 6 6.16 8.20 12.78
CA PHE A 6 4.90 8.52 12.11
C PHE A 6 3.96 7.31 12.05
N SER A 7 2.68 7.53 12.34
CA SER A 7 1.64 6.57 12.02
C SER A 7 1.38 6.51 10.51
N GLY A 8 0.85 5.37 10.01
CA GLY A 8 0.40 5.28 8.63
C GLY A 8 -0.58 6.40 8.25
N SER A 9 -1.46 6.79 9.17
CA SER A 9 -2.39 7.91 8.99
C SER A 9 -1.69 9.25 8.79
N ALA A 10 -0.66 9.54 9.57
CA ALA A 10 0.11 10.78 9.42
C ALA A 10 0.88 10.80 8.09
N LEU A 11 1.46 9.67 7.70
CA LEU A 11 2.15 9.53 6.40
C LEU A 11 1.17 9.67 5.23
N ALA A 12 -0.01 9.08 5.32
CA ALA A 12 -1.01 9.12 4.26
C ALA A 12 -1.50 10.54 3.98
N GLN A 13 -1.73 11.34 5.03
CA GLN A 13 -2.25 12.72 4.93
C GLN A 13 -1.16 13.78 4.72
N ALA A 14 0.12 13.43 4.81
CA ALA A 14 1.19 14.36 4.55
C ALA A 14 1.13 14.84 3.10
N GLU A 15 1.17 16.15 2.87
CA GLU A 15 1.20 16.74 1.53
C GLU A 15 2.46 16.28 0.78
N TRP A 16 3.59 16.30 1.46
CA TRP A 16 4.87 15.82 0.94
C TRP A 16 5.64 15.06 2.03
N THR A 17 6.24 13.92 1.65
CA THR A 17 7.08 13.12 2.56
C THR A 17 7.98 12.15 1.76
N ASN A 18 9.18 11.88 2.27
CA ASN A 18 10.10 10.85 1.75
C ASN A 18 9.80 9.46 2.31
N HIS A 19 8.81 9.34 3.21
CA HIS A 19 8.59 8.11 3.97
C HIS A 19 7.48 7.25 3.39
N ARG A 20 6.93 7.63 2.24
CA ARG A 20 5.97 6.82 1.46
C ARG A 20 6.12 7.07 -0.03
N LEU A 21 5.73 6.07 -0.82
CA LEU A 21 5.35 6.24 -2.22
C LEU A 21 3.82 6.29 -2.30
N MET A 22 3.29 7.15 -3.17
CA MET A 22 1.86 7.27 -3.42
C MET A 22 1.63 7.32 -4.93
N PHE A 23 0.91 6.33 -5.46
CA PHE A 23 0.49 6.27 -6.86
C PHE A 23 -1.02 6.41 -6.92
N VAL A 24 -1.53 7.23 -7.82
CA VAL A 24 -2.97 7.50 -7.91
C VAL A 24 -3.46 7.34 -9.35
N THR A 25 -4.69 6.85 -9.50
CA THR A 25 -5.37 6.83 -10.81
C THR A 25 -5.83 8.24 -11.20
N ALA A 26 -6.26 8.41 -12.45
CA ALA A 26 -7.15 9.51 -12.78
C ALA A 26 -8.45 9.41 -11.94
N PRO A 27 -9.23 10.51 -11.77
CA PRO A 27 -10.54 10.44 -11.15
C PRO A 27 -11.45 9.45 -11.89
N LEU A 28 -12.13 8.59 -11.15
CA LEU A 28 -13.04 7.59 -11.70
C LEU A 28 -14.19 8.29 -12.46
N GLN A 29 -14.47 7.84 -13.67
CA GLN A 29 -15.58 8.34 -14.48
C GLN A 29 -16.91 7.69 -14.06
N GLU A 30 -16.86 6.46 -13.61
CA GLU A 30 -18.00 5.69 -13.10
C GLU A 30 -17.64 5.09 -11.74
N PRO A 31 -18.65 4.80 -10.89
CA PRO A 31 -18.39 4.09 -9.64
C PRO A 31 -17.70 2.75 -9.88
N LEU A 32 -16.76 2.38 -9.02
CA LEU A 32 -16.04 1.12 -9.10
C LEU A 32 -16.32 0.26 -7.87
N HIS A 33 -16.88 -0.93 -8.08
CA HIS A 33 -17.13 -1.89 -7.00
C HIS A 33 -15.91 -2.81 -6.87
N ILE A 34 -15.18 -2.65 -5.77
CA ILE A 34 -14.08 -3.55 -5.37
C ILE A 34 -14.68 -4.59 -4.43
N SER A 35 -14.54 -5.88 -4.75
CA SER A 35 -15.07 -6.97 -3.93
C SER A 35 -14.14 -8.17 -4.00
N GLY A 36 -13.53 -8.53 -2.87
CA GLY A 36 -12.61 -9.67 -2.75
C GLY A 36 -11.29 -9.32 -2.07
N ILE A 37 -10.24 -10.05 -2.42
CA ILE A 37 -8.92 -9.95 -1.81
C ILE A 37 -7.94 -9.40 -2.84
N PRO A 38 -7.51 -8.14 -2.74
CA PRO A 38 -6.42 -7.63 -3.57
C PRO A 38 -5.10 -8.31 -3.24
N SER A 39 -4.21 -8.38 -4.23
CA SER A 39 -2.86 -8.91 -4.04
C SER A 39 -1.82 -8.00 -4.68
N ILE A 40 -0.64 -7.98 -4.11
CA ILE A 40 0.49 -7.24 -4.65
C ILE A 40 1.68 -8.17 -4.84
N THR A 41 2.30 -8.08 -6.01
CA THR A 41 3.67 -8.54 -6.23
C THR A 41 4.55 -7.32 -6.20
N ILE A 42 5.56 -7.31 -5.36
CA ILE A 42 6.47 -6.18 -5.20
C ILE A 42 7.92 -6.64 -5.21
N ARG A 43 8.75 -5.93 -5.94
CA ARG A 43 10.19 -6.12 -5.98
C ARG A 43 10.86 -5.00 -5.21
N LEU A 44 11.54 -5.34 -4.11
CA LEU A 44 12.12 -4.35 -3.22
C LEU A 44 13.50 -4.74 -2.71
N ALA A 45 14.29 -3.72 -2.34
CA ALA A 45 15.54 -3.88 -1.62
C ALA A 45 15.49 -3.04 -0.33
N SER A 46 16.16 -3.53 0.71
CA SER A 46 16.33 -2.82 1.98
C SER A 46 17.77 -2.38 2.17
N SER A 47 17.98 -1.22 2.80
CA SER A 47 19.31 -0.76 3.21
C SER A 47 19.84 -1.50 4.45
N LYS A 48 18.99 -2.28 5.14
CA LYS A 48 19.34 -3.04 6.35
C LYS A 48 18.87 -4.48 6.27
N PRO A 49 19.43 -5.36 7.11
CA PRO A 49 19.08 -6.79 7.12
C PRO A 49 17.64 -7.10 7.52
N ALA A 50 16.94 -6.15 8.14
CA ALA A 50 15.55 -6.28 8.52
C ALA A 50 14.75 -5.05 8.07
N ALA A 51 13.52 -5.29 7.65
CA ALA A 51 12.61 -4.24 7.20
C ALA A 51 11.15 -4.66 7.43
N ASN A 52 10.24 -3.70 7.42
CA ASN A 52 8.80 -3.93 7.36
C ASN A 52 8.26 -3.33 6.05
N LEU A 53 7.18 -3.89 5.55
CA LEU A 53 6.48 -3.39 4.38
C LEU A 53 4.99 -3.25 4.68
N SER A 54 4.45 -2.08 4.37
CA SER A 54 3.04 -1.77 4.54
C SER A 54 2.48 -1.25 3.22
N ILE A 55 1.30 -1.73 2.87
CA ILE A 55 0.56 -1.34 1.66
C ILE A 55 -0.83 -0.91 2.07
N TRP A 56 -1.24 0.28 1.62
CA TRP A 56 -2.62 0.72 1.75
C TRP A 56 -3.20 1.01 0.37
N LEU A 57 -4.43 0.57 0.15
CA LEU A 57 -5.30 1.10 -0.89
C LEU A 57 -6.23 2.13 -0.26
N VAL A 58 -6.31 3.28 -0.91
CA VAL A 58 -7.07 4.43 -0.40
C VAL A 58 -7.92 5.04 -1.50
N SER A 59 -9.00 5.74 -1.13
CA SER A 59 -9.76 6.59 -2.02
C SER A 59 -9.43 8.06 -1.76
N LEU A 60 -9.25 8.84 -2.80
CA LEU A 60 -8.89 10.26 -2.74
C LEU A 60 -9.90 11.13 -3.51
N PRO A 61 -10.08 12.41 -3.15
CA PRO A 61 -9.42 13.13 -2.05
C PRO A 61 -9.84 12.63 -0.67
N TRP A 62 -9.03 12.94 0.35
CA TRP A 62 -9.37 12.64 1.74
C TRP A 62 -10.70 13.33 2.12
N THR A 63 -11.56 12.58 2.83
CA THR A 63 -12.82 13.14 3.34
C THR A 63 -12.53 14.23 4.35
N GLU A 64 -13.06 15.43 4.11
CA GLU A 64 -12.90 16.58 4.98
C GLU A 64 -14.09 16.71 5.96
N GLY A 65 -13.87 17.41 7.06
CA GLY A 65 -14.90 17.77 8.03
C GLY A 65 -14.61 17.33 9.46
N ARG A 66 -15.37 17.86 10.41
CA ARG A 66 -15.15 17.63 11.86
C ARG A 66 -15.24 16.15 12.29
N ASN A 67 -16.00 15.35 11.58
CA ASN A 67 -16.24 13.94 11.87
C ASN A 67 -15.50 13.01 10.88
N SER A 68 -14.68 13.58 9.99
CA SER A 68 -13.92 12.76 9.04
C SER A 68 -12.84 11.97 9.78
N ARG A 69 -12.72 10.71 9.41
CA ARG A 69 -11.64 9.84 9.86
C ARG A 69 -10.91 9.33 8.64
N ILE A 70 -9.60 9.18 8.73
CA ILE A 70 -8.82 8.61 7.63
C ILE A 70 -9.35 7.23 7.19
N THR A 71 -9.92 6.47 8.12
CA THR A 71 -10.54 5.18 7.85
C THR A 71 -11.69 5.25 6.86
N ASN A 72 -12.31 6.41 6.65
CA ASN A 72 -13.36 6.59 5.64
C ASN A 72 -12.81 6.48 4.21
N ASN A 73 -11.53 6.68 4.05
CA ASN A 73 -10.84 6.65 2.76
C ASN A 73 -9.92 5.44 2.58
N ILE A 74 -9.77 4.61 3.61
CA ILE A 74 -8.97 3.40 3.50
C ILE A 74 -9.85 2.30 2.92
N ILE A 75 -9.50 1.85 1.71
CA ILE A 75 -10.13 0.71 1.06
C ILE A 75 -9.67 -0.56 1.78
N ASN A 76 -8.37 -0.82 1.81
CA ASN A 76 -7.83 -1.94 2.58
C ASN A 76 -6.34 -1.74 2.88
N ARG A 77 -5.78 -2.68 3.63
CA ARG A 77 -4.39 -2.70 4.05
C ARG A 77 -3.78 -4.08 3.84
N GLY A 78 -2.46 -4.10 3.73
CA GLY A 78 -1.66 -5.31 3.78
C GLY A 78 -0.30 -5.04 4.39
N TRP A 79 0.23 -6.04 5.07
CA TRP A 79 1.55 -5.97 5.70
C TRP A 79 2.34 -7.22 5.35
N ALA A 80 3.64 -7.05 5.18
CA ALA A 80 4.55 -8.14 4.97
C ALA A 80 5.88 -7.90 5.69
N ASP A 81 6.50 -8.98 6.10
CA ASP A 81 7.88 -8.99 6.55
C ASP A 81 8.77 -9.41 5.38
N PRO A 82 9.61 -8.51 4.83
CA PRO A 82 10.49 -8.85 3.72
C PRO A 82 11.47 -9.97 4.03
N GLN A 83 11.79 -10.23 5.29
CA GLN A 83 12.64 -11.36 5.71
C GLN A 83 11.97 -12.71 5.42
N ASN A 84 10.63 -12.72 5.32
CA ASN A 84 9.81 -13.90 5.04
C ASN A 84 9.46 -14.04 3.55
N TYR A 85 10.25 -13.45 2.65
CA TYR A 85 9.95 -13.41 1.21
C TYR A 85 9.81 -14.79 0.54
N LYS A 86 10.45 -15.83 1.10
CA LYS A 86 10.33 -17.22 0.61
C LYS A 86 9.28 -18.03 1.35
N SER A 87 9.15 -17.80 2.66
CA SER A 87 8.36 -18.64 3.54
C SER A 87 7.87 -17.82 4.73
N LEU A 88 6.61 -17.98 5.11
CA LEU A 88 6.04 -17.29 6.28
C LEU A 88 6.60 -17.85 7.61
N THR A 89 7.25 -19.00 7.60
CA THR A 89 7.76 -19.67 8.80
C THR A 89 9.28 -19.63 8.94
N ASP A 90 9.99 -19.35 7.85
CA ASP A 90 11.45 -19.38 7.81
C ASP A 90 11.99 -18.04 7.31
N GLY A 91 12.20 -17.12 8.25
CA GLY A 91 12.75 -15.79 7.94
C GLY A 91 14.26 -15.84 7.69
N GLU A 92 14.72 -15.12 6.69
CA GLU A 92 16.14 -14.93 6.38
C GLU A 92 16.49 -13.45 6.47
N LEU A 93 17.64 -13.11 7.04
CA LEU A 93 18.12 -11.72 7.01
C LEU A 93 18.33 -11.28 5.55
N LEU A 94 17.89 -10.07 5.24
CA LEU A 94 18.09 -9.49 3.93
C LEU A 94 19.55 -9.08 3.74
N GLU A 95 20.05 -9.23 2.51
CA GLU A 95 21.31 -8.63 2.10
C GLU A 95 21.04 -7.16 1.70
N PRO A 96 21.66 -6.18 2.37
CA PRO A 96 21.45 -4.77 2.06
C PRO A 96 21.68 -4.45 0.58
N GLY A 97 20.71 -3.78 -0.05
CA GLY A 97 20.76 -3.40 -1.46
C GLY A 97 20.40 -4.50 -2.47
N ARG A 98 20.20 -5.74 -2.03
CA ARG A 98 19.71 -6.81 -2.89
C ARG A 98 18.21 -6.73 -3.04
N PHE A 99 17.72 -6.90 -4.28
CA PHE A 99 16.28 -6.96 -4.57
C PHE A 99 15.69 -8.35 -4.32
N TYR A 100 14.51 -8.36 -3.71
CA TYR A 100 13.71 -9.54 -3.41
C TYR A 100 12.31 -9.36 -3.98
N ASP A 101 11.75 -10.45 -4.53
CA ASP A 101 10.38 -10.50 -5.02
C ASP A 101 9.47 -11.07 -3.94
N MET A 102 8.36 -10.41 -3.67
CA MET A 102 7.35 -10.85 -2.71
C MET A 102 5.96 -10.77 -3.34
N THR A 103 5.12 -11.73 -3.02
CA THR A 103 3.70 -11.69 -3.37
C THR A 103 2.87 -11.98 -2.12
N PHE A 104 1.93 -11.10 -1.80
CA PHE A 104 1.04 -11.30 -0.66
C PHE A 104 -0.32 -10.65 -0.87
N ASN A 105 -1.30 -11.11 -0.11
CA ASN A 105 -2.64 -10.58 -0.14
C ASN A 105 -2.79 -9.40 0.83
N LEU A 106 -3.61 -8.43 0.42
CA LEU A 106 -4.14 -7.42 1.33
C LEU A 106 -5.37 -7.96 2.07
N GLN A 107 -5.91 -7.18 2.99
CA GLN A 107 -7.17 -7.54 3.65
C GLN A 107 -8.31 -7.65 2.63
N PRO A 108 -9.29 -8.55 2.83
CA PRO A 108 -10.49 -8.58 2.00
C PRO A 108 -11.31 -7.31 2.19
N ASP A 109 -11.98 -6.90 1.13
CA ASP A 109 -12.88 -5.75 1.17
C ASP A 109 -14.07 -5.93 0.22
N ASP A 110 -15.14 -5.19 0.49
CA ASP A 110 -16.32 -5.10 -0.36
C ASP A 110 -16.91 -3.70 -0.25
N GLN A 111 -16.51 -2.82 -1.18
CA GLN A 111 -17.01 -1.45 -1.19
C GLN A 111 -17.09 -0.83 -2.59
N ILE A 112 -17.95 0.16 -2.73
CA ILE A 112 -18.11 0.93 -3.96
C ILE A 112 -17.38 2.27 -3.80
N ILE A 113 -16.41 2.52 -4.66
CA ILE A 113 -15.73 3.79 -4.76
C ILE A 113 -16.50 4.68 -5.72
N PRO A 114 -17.01 5.85 -5.29
CA PRO A 114 -17.81 6.73 -6.13
C PRO A 114 -17.05 7.29 -7.33
N ALA A 115 -17.79 7.65 -8.40
CA ALA A 115 -17.24 8.47 -9.49
C ALA A 115 -16.67 9.79 -8.93
N GLY A 116 -15.64 10.31 -9.57
CA GLY A 116 -14.90 11.49 -9.15
C GLY A 116 -13.81 11.23 -8.10
N GLN A 117 -13.83 10.09 -7.44
CA GLN A 117 -12.73 9.68 -6.56
C GLN A 117 -11.59 9.03 -7.34
N GLN A 118 -10.41 9.00 -6.75
CA GLN A 118 -9.23 8.32 -7.25
C GLN A 118 -8.91 7.12 -6.37
N ILE A 119 -8.32 6.08 -6.95
CA ILE A 119 -7.74 4.99 -6.17
C ILE A 119 -6.26 5.27 -6.01
N GLY A 120 -5.79 5.27 -4.75
CA GLY A 120 -4.40 5.46 -4.38
C GLY A 120 -3.77 4.14 -3.88
N LEU A 121 -2.56 3.85 -4.34
CA LEU A 121 -1.67 2.83 -3.78
C LEU A 121 -0.60 3.53 -2.97
N MET A 122 -0.57 3.31 -1.67
CA MET A 122 0.45 3.80 -0.76
C MET A 122 1.37 2.64 -0.35
N ILE A 123 2.68 2.84 -0.54
CA ILE A 123 3.74 1.89 -0.16
C ILE A 123 4.64 2.59 0.85
N PHE A 124 4.85 1.99 2.01
CA PHE A 124 5.69 2.53 3.07
C PHE A 124 6.24 1.42 3.98
N SER A 125 7.23 1.75 4.80
CA SER A 125 7.89 0.75 5.62
C SER A 125 7.08 0.42 6.88
N SER A 126 6.87 1.39 7.75
CA SER A 126 6.29 1.17 9.08
C SER A 126 4.87 1.67 9.17
N ASP A 127 3.93 0.78 9.45
CA ASP A 127 2.58 1.12 9.92
C ASP A 127 2.55 1.02 11.43
N ARG A 128 2.96 2.09 12.10
CA ARG A 128 3.24 2.15 13.54
C ARG A 128 2.11 1.58 14.40
N ASP A 129 0.87 1.74 13.97
CA ASP A 129 -0.30 1.33 14.75
C ASP A 129 -0.59 -0.18 14.61
N PHE A 130 0.03 -0.86 13.62
CA PHE A 130 -0.30 -2.24 13.25
C PHE A 130 0.91 -3.18 13.16
N THR A 131 2.12 -2.65 13.02
CA THR A 131 3.34 -3.47 12.83
C THR A 131 4.42 -3.17 13.85
N LEU A 132 5.36 -4.08 13.98
CA LEU A 132 6.62 -3.80 14.66
C LEU A 132 7.36 -2.69 13.91
N TRP A 133 8.23 -1.97 14.62
CA TRP A 133 8.97 -0.87 14.01
C TRP A 133 10.30 -1.40 13.46
N PRO A 134 10.66 -1.00 12.25
CA PRO A 134 11.98 -1.31 11.72
C PRO A 134 13.05 -0.53 12.49
N GLU A 135 14.29 -0.95 12.33
CA GLU A 135 15.43 -0.19 12.84
C GLU A 135 15.45 1.21 12.21
N PRO A 136 15.61 2.29 13.00
CA PRO A 136 15.67 3.66 12.49
C PRO A 136 16.68 3.82 11.35
N GLY A 137 16.32 4.61 10.32
CA GLY A 137 17.14 4.81 9.14
C GLY A 137 17.12 3.62 8.15
N THR A 138 16.17 2.69 8.26
CA THR A 138 15.93 1.70 7.22
C THR A 138 15.27 2.36 6.02
N GLU A 139 15.88 2.19 4.84
CA GLU A 139 15.37 2.67 3.56
C GLU A 139 14.91 1.49 2.70
N LEU A 140 13.76 1.62 2.08
CA LEU A 140 13.25 0.68 1.08
C LEU A 140 13.37 1.30 -0.32
N THR A 141 13.91 0.53 -1.24
CA THR A 141 13.91 0.85 -2.67
C THR A 141 12.95 -0.10 -3.37
N VAL A 142 11.98 0.45 -4.12
CA VAL A 142 10.98 -0.33 -4.87
C VAL A 142 11.31 -0.27 -6.35
N ASP A 143 11.42 -1.43 -7.00
CA ASP A 143 11.50 -1.56 -8.45
C ASP A 143 10.08 -1.57 -9.02
N LEU A 144 9.71 -0.47 -9.68
CA LEU A 144 8.35 -0.27 -10.21
C LEU A 144 8.05 -1.20 -11.39
N ASP A 145 9.05 -1.56 -12.20
CA ASP A 145 8.87 -2.48 -13.33
C ASP A 145 8.58 -3.92 -12.85
N GLY A 146 9.08 -4.28 -11.67
CA GLY A 146 8.81 -5.54 -10.99
C GLY A 146 7.62 -5.51 -10.03
N THR A 147 6.85 -4.40 -9.97
CA THR A 147 5.77 -4.24 -9.00
C THR A 147 4.41 -4.22 -9.69
N GLN A 148 3.49 -5.08 -9.23
CA GLN A 148 2.14 -5.21 -9.78
C GLN A 148 1.10 -5.34 -8.68
N LEU A 149 0.03 -4.54 -8.78
CA LEU A 149 -1.15 -4.65 -7.93
C LEU A 149 -2.30 -5.25 -8.71
N VAL A 150 -2.96 -6.26 -8.14
CA VAL A 150 -4.19 -6.85 -8.67
C VAL A 150 -5.35 -6.49 -7.75
N ILE A 151 -6.36 -5.83 -8.29
CA ILE A 151 -7.57 -5.42 -7.56
C ILE A 151 -8.75 -6.22 -8.09
N PRO A 152 -9.49 -6.97 -7.24
CA PRO A 152 -10.70 -7.67 -7.65
C PRO A 152 -11.84 -6.65 -7.85
N VAL A 153 -12.33 -6.54 -9.08
CA VAL A 153 -13.38 -5.59 -9.46
C VAL A 153 -14.59 -6.35 -9.97
N VAL A 154 -15.78 -6.01 -9.50
CA VAL A 154 -17.03 -6.52 -10.05
C VAL A 154 -17.19 -6.04 -11.49
N GLY A 155 -17.39 -6.96 -12.42
CA GLY A 155 -17.36 -6.69 -13.86
C GLY A 155 -15.97 -6.78 -14.51
N GLY A 156 -14.91 -7.06 -13.70
CA GLY A 156 -13.56 -7.35 -14.15
C GLY A 156 -12.84 -6.20 -14.82
N ALA A 157 -11.82 -6.53 -15.61
CA ALA A 157 -10.94 -5.55 -16.27
C ALA A 157 -11.68 -4.58 -17.20
N ASN A 158 -12.76 -5.01 -17.83
CA ASN A 158 -13.57 -4.14 -18.70
C ASN A 158 -14.26 -3.03 -17.91
N GLN A 159 -14.78 -3.33 -16.72
CA GLN A 159 -15.38 -2.32 -15.84
C GLN A 159 -14.32 -1.37 -15.30
N PHE A 160 -13.18 -1.90 -14.86
CA PHE A 160 -12.05 -1.07 -14.43
C PHE A 160 -11.63 -0.10 -15.52
N ALA A 161 -11.42 -0.59 -16.75
CA ALA A 161 -11.01 0.26 -17.89
C ALA A 161 -12.02 1.35 -18.25
N LYS A 162 -13.33 1.13 -18.02
CA LYS A 162 -14.35 2.19 -18.19
C LYS A 162 -14.28 3.24 -17.08
N SER A 163 -14.03 2.80 -15.85
CA SER A 163 -14.02 3.69 -14.69
C SER A 163 -12.80 4.59 -14.62
N VAL A 164 -11.64 4.18 -15.16
CA VAL A 164 -10.35 4.93 -15.10
C VAL A 164 -9.96 5.66 -16.38
N LYS A 165 -10.87 5.77 -17.36
CA LYS A 165 -10.63 6.45 -18.65
C LYS A 165 -10.54 7.95 -18.52
#